data_63f8586f627be33c21ecdf7742fa6490
#
_entry.id   63f8586f627be33c21ecdf7742fa6490
#
_cell.length_a   1.000
_cell.length_b   1.000
_cell.length_c   1.000
_cell.angle_alpha   90.00
_cell.angle_beta   90.00
_cell.angle_gamma   90.00
#
_symmetry.space_group_name_H-M   'P 1'
#
loop_
_entity.id
_entity.type
_entity.pdbx_description
1 polymer ?
#
loop_
_entity_poly.entity_id
_entity_poly.type
_entity_poly.pdbx_seq_one_letter_code
_entity_poly.pdbx_strand_id
1 'polypeptide(L)'
;THQGRGVRPVGGALRRKLDAAAIARGDRKLGIILRELTVCELPLAVDAGLFFNVNTPAAYRLACGRIANEGRERPILSIAAPASGTGKTTFIERLIPHLATHGVRTAVIKSDSHGFQLDTAGKDTARFTAAGARAVAVSAPNGYFIQKNEDQRKEFQNLISKLDCDIDLFITESRSRGALPTLMLDRGLAAPEIDARVTALFQKDGTPQDGLLSYDLDDVETAARITLFLMGRPLYGADGLMFLTM
;
A
#
# COMPACT_ATOMS: atom_id res chain seq x y z
N THR A 1 -2.00 20.64 -19.57
CA THR A 1 -1.94 21.39 -18.29
C THR A 1 -3.32 21.34 -17.63
N HIS A 2 -3.61 20.29 -16.87
CA HIS A 2 -4.82 20.24 -16.02
C HIS A 2 -4.47 20.84 -14.66
N GLN A 3 -4.99 22.02 -14.39
CA GLN A 3 -4.93 22.69 -13.10
C GLN A 3 -5.84 21.94 -12.12
N GLY A 4 -5.27 21.45 -11.02
CA GLY A 4 -6.03 20.88 -9.91
C GLY A 4 -7.00 21.94 -9.35
N ARG A 5 -8.27 21.58 -9.19
CA ARG A 5 -9.28 22.45 -8.59
C ARG A 5 -9.01 22.58 -7.09
N GLY A 6 -8.50 23.72 -6.68
CA GLY A 6 -8.18 24.02 -5.29
C GLY A 6 -9.41 24.09 -4.38
N VAL A 7 -9.20 23.88 -3.09
CA VAL A 7 -10.20 24.11 -2.03
C VAL A 7 -10.48 25.60 -1.90
N ARG A 8 -11.77 25.96 -1.82
CA ARG A 8 -12.22 27.35 -1.81
C ARG A 8 -12.67 27.74 -0.40
N PRO A 9 -11.93 28.58 0.33
CA PRO A 9 -12.44 29.12 1.58
C PRO A 9 -13.56 30.13 1.31
N VAL A 10 -14.72 29.89 1.89
CA VAL A 10 -15.87 30.83 1.83
C VAL A 10 -15.94 31.62 3.13
N GLY A 11 -15.97 32.96 3.03
CA GLY A 11 -16.04 33.84 4.20
C GLY A 11 -17.30 33.60 5.06
N GLY A 12 -17.16 33.62 6.39
CA GLY A 12 -18.16 33.12 7.34
C GLY A 12 -19.55 33.80 7.29
N ALA A 13 -19.63 35.05 6.85
CA ALA A 13 -20.96 35.75 6.71
C ALA A 13 -21.67 35.35 5.41
N LEU A 14 -20.92 35.17 4.31
CA LEU A 14 -21.45 34.70 3.03
C LEU A 14 -21.88 33.23 3.13
N ARG A 15 -21.10 32.40 3.82
CA ARG A 15 -21.43 31.01 4.12
C ARG A 15 -22.79 30.86 4.81
N ARG A 16 -23.07 31.64 5.85
CA ARG A 16 -24.35 31.58 6.59
C ARG A 16 -25.57 31.93 5.74
N LYS A 17 -25.50 32.93 4.85
CA LYS A 17 -26.60 33.30 3.94
C LYS A 17 -26.83 32.23 2.87
N LEU A 18 -25.79 31.65 2.35
CA LEU A 18 -25.87 30.61 1.31
C LEU A 18 -26.37 29.29 1.85
N ASP A 19 -25.89 28.89 3.03
CA ASP A 19 -26.36 27.68 3.70
C ASP A 19 -27.85 27.71 3.98
N ALA A 20 -28.41 28.85 4.44
CA ALA A 20 -29.83 29.00 4.71
C ALA A 20 -30.69 28.90 3.43
N ALA A 21 -30.29 29.56 2.34
CA ALA A 21 -31.03 29.54 1.08
C ALA A 21 -30.90 28.17 0.37
N ALA A 22 -29.75 27.55 0.40
CA ALA A 22 -29.51 26.22 -0.19
C ALA A 22 -30.25 25.13 0.60
N ILE A 23 -30.21 25.18 1.91
CA ILE A 23 -30.94 24.25 2.78
C ILE A 23 -32.46 24.39 2.55
N ALA A 24 -32.97 25.61 2.40
CA ALA A 24 -34.39 25.86 2.12
C ALA A 24 -34.82 25.27 0.76
N ARG A 25 -33.93 25.19 -0.22
CA ARG A 25 -34.16 24.55 -1.53
C ARG A 25 -33.88 23.04 -1.52
N GLY A 26 -33.34 22.47 -0.43
CA GLY A 26 -32.95 21.09 -0.34
C GLY A 26 -31.57 20.75 -0.95
N ASP A 27 -30.80 21.76 -1.34
CA ASP A 27 -29.47 21.59 -1.90
C ASP A 27 -28.44 21.26 -0.81
N ARG A 28 -27.87 20.06 -0.86
CA ARG A 28 -26.87 19.61 0.13
C ARG A 28 -25.43 19.54 -0.44
N LYS A 29 -25.28 19.80 -1.73
CA LYS A 29 -23.97 19.73 -2.40
C LYS A 29 -23.33 21.10 -2.52
N LEU A 30 -22.22 21.33 -1.85
CA LEU A 30 -21.47 22.59 -1.89
C LEU A 30 -21.14 23.04 -3.34
N GLY A 31 -20.88 22.09 -4.25
CA GLY A 31 -20.60 22.39 -5.65
C GLY A 31 -21.77 23.04 -6.40
N ILE A 32 -23.03 22.79 -6.02
CA ILE A 32 -24.20 23.45 -6.60
C ILE A 32 -24.26 24.90 -6.13
N ILE A 33 -24.04 25.11 -4.83
CA ILE A 33 -24.06 26.43 -4.19
C ILE A 33 -22.94 27.32 -4.78
N LEU A 34 -21.75 26.78 -5.02
CA LEU A 34 -20.61 27.50 -5.55
C LEU A 34 -20.77 27.94 -7.01
N ARG A 35 -21.65 27.29 -7.80
CA ARG A 35 -21.95 27.71 -9.19
C ARG A 35 -22.75 29.01 -9.25
N GLU A 36 -23.48 29.35 -8.21
CA GLU A 36 -24.26 30.57 -8.11
C GLU A 36 -23.42 31.77 -7.63
N LEU A 37 -22.13 31.57 -7.38
CA LEU A 37 -21.23 32.58 -6.84
C LEU A 37 -20.13 32.97 -7.83
N THR A 38 -19.73 34.23 -7.81
CA THR A 38 -18.45 34.64 -8.41
C THR A 38 -17.32 34.12 -7.52
N VAL A 39 -16.62 33.10 -8.00
CA VAL A 39 -15.57 32.41 -7.23
C VAL A 39 -14.20 32.77 -7.78
N CYS A 40 -13.31 33.22 -6.90
CA CYS A 40 -11.89 33.36 -7.21
C CYS A 40 -11.19 32.03 -6.97
N GLU A 41 -10.61 31.44 -8.00
CA GLU A 41 -9.79 30.24 -7.90
C GLU A 41 -8.35 30.62 -7.59
N LEU A 42 -7.86 30.22 -6.43
CA LEU A 42 -6.46 30.39 -6.06
C LEU A 42 -5.71 29.09 -6.43
N PRO A 43 -4.69 29.16 -7.30
CA PRO A 43 -3.84 28.01 -7.54
C PRO A 43 -3.02 27.75 -6.26
N LEU A 44 -3.27 26.64 -5.60
CA LEU A 44 -2.48 26.19 -4.47
C LEU A 44 -1.54 25.08 -4.96
N ALA A 45 -0.25 25.33 -4.87
CA ALA A 45 0.79 24.31 -5.07
C ALA A 45 0.90 23.44 -3.80
N VAL A 46 -0.14 22.66 -3.52
CA VAL A 46 -0.17 21.73 -2.39
C VAL A 46 -0.28 20.30 -2.88
N ASP A 47 0.30 19.39 -2.13
CA ASP A 47 0.13 17.95 -2.38
C ASP A 47 -1.37 17.60 -2.34
N ALA A 48 -1.89 17.02 -3.42
CA ALA A 48 -3.29 16.60 -3.50
C ALA A 48 -3.65 15.54 -2.44
N GLY A 49 -2.67 14.86 -1.89
CA GLY A 49 -2.84 13.95 -0.76
C GLY A 49 -3.37 14.63 0.51
N LEU A 50 -3.17 15.95 0.65
CA LEU A 50 -3.73 16.75 1.76
C LEU A 50 -5.26 16.87 1.71
N PHE A 51 -5.90 16.59 0.56
CA PHE A 51 -7.34 16.72 0.36
C PHE A 51 -8.05 15.37 0.20
N PHE A 52 -7.44 14.31 0.71
CA PHE A 52 -8.07 13.01 0.73
C PHE A 52 -9.33 13.02 1.60
N ASN A 53 -10.48 12.79 0.97
CA ASN A 53 -11.76 12.83 1.65
C ASN A 53 -12.09 11.47 2.28
N VAL A 54 -12.29 11.43 3.60
CA VAL A 54 -12.56 10.21 4.38
C VAL A 54 -14.04 10.16 4.75
N ASN A 55 -14.91 9.88 3.78
CA ASN A 55 -16.36 9.81 3.97
C ASN A 55 -16.92 8.38 3.98
N THR A 56 -16.10 7.39 3.70
CA THR A 56 -16.50 5.98 3.67
C THR A 56 -15.57 5.14 4.53
N PRO A 57 -16.03 3.98 5.05
CA PRO A 57 -15.15 3.05 5.76
C PRO A 57 -13.94 2.62 4.93
N ALA A 58 -14.11 2.45 3.62
CA ALA A 58 -13.01 2.11 2.71
C ALA A 58 -11.97 3.23 2.61
N ALA A 59 -12.40 4.49 2.46
CA ALA A 59 -11.52 5.64 2.48
C ALA A 59 -10.79 5.79 3.82
N TYR A 60 -11.47 5.49 4.93
CA TYR A 60 -10.85 5.47 6.26
C TYR A 60 -9.73 4.43 6.36
N ARG A 61 -9.93 3.22 5.83
CA ARG A 61 -8.90 2.16 5.81
C ARG A 61 -7.67 2.58 5.00
N LEU A 62 -7.88 3.22 3.84
CA LEU A 62 -6.79 3.77 3.03
C LEU A 62 -6.01 4.85 3.79
N ALA A 63 -6.73 5.79 4.44
CA ALA A 63 -6.10 6.83 5.24
C ALA A 63 -5.28 6.23 6.39
N CYS A 64 -5.83 5.26 7.12
CA CYS A 64 -5.11 4.55 8.18
C CYS A 64 -3.84 3.84 7.66
N GLY A 65 -3.94 3.19 6.50
CA GLY A 65 -2.80 2.55 5.86
C GLY A 65 -1.70 3.54 5.46
N ARG A 66 -2.07 4.70 4.93
CA ARG A 66 -1.14 5.79 4.61
C ARG A 66 -0.47 6.34 5.87
N ILE A 67 -1.26 6.66 6.91
CA ILE A 67 -0.74 7.15 8.20
C ILE A 67 0.20 6.13 8.85
N ALA A 68 -0.08 4.83 8.73
CA ALA A 68 0.80 3.79 9.24
C ALA A 68 2.19 3.78 8.59
N ASN A 69 2.33 4.33 7.38
CA ASN A 69 3.61 4.54 6.70
C ASN A 69 4.18 5.96 6.90
N GLU A 70 3.36 6.90 7.38
CA GLU A 70 3.81 8.25 7.65
C GLU A 70 4.87 8.23 8.78
N GLY A 71 5.95 8.95 8.57
CA GLY A 71 7.08 8.94 9.51
C GLY A 71 8.00 7.73 9.42
N ARG A 72 7.73 6.74 8.58
CA ARG A 72 8.70 5.71 8.22
C ARG A 72 9.67 6.24 7.18
N GLU A 73 10.95 5.99 7.38
CA GLU A 73 11.97 6.32 6.37
C GLU A 73 11.65 5.65 5.02
N ARG A 74 11.14 4.43 5.10
CA ARG A 74 10.72 3.64 3.94
C ARG A 74 9.37 2.97 4.20
N PRO A 75 8.37 3.20 3.35
CA PRO A 75 7.08 2.57 3.44
C PRO A 75 7.14 1.04 3.41
N ILE A 76 6.19 0.40 4.06
CA ILE A 76 6.07 -1.06 4.11
C ILE A 76 4.66 -1.45 3.71
N LEU A 77 4.54 -2.47 2.86
CA LEU A 77 3.28 -3.07 2.43
C LEU A 77 3.28 -4.56 2.78
N SER A 78 2.20 -5.04 3.39
CA SER A 78 1.98 -6.48 3.58
C SER A 78 1.08 -7.05 2.49
N ILE A 79 1.50 -8.13 1.87
CA ILE A 79 0.65 -8.98 1.03
C ILE A 79 0.33 -10.23 1.85
N ALA A 80 -0.94 -10.37 2.21
CA ALA A 80 -1.41 -11.44 3.07
C ALA A 80 -2.49 -12.29 2.40
N ALA A 81 -2.65 -13.51 2.88
CA ALA A 81 -3.72 -14.40 2.47
C ALA A 81 -4.04 -15.40 3.60
N PRO A 82 -5.30 -15.89 3.71
CA PRO A 82 -5.72 -16.79 4.78
C PRO A 82 -5.05 -18.17 4.69
N ALA A 83 -4.65 -18.59 3.48
CA ALA A 83 -4.07 -19.90 3.23
C ALA A 83 -2.77 -19.86 2.40
N SER A 84 -2.01 -20.95 2.46
CA SER A 84 -0.92 -21.21 1.51
C SER A 84 -1.51 -21.51 0.12
N GLY A 85 -0.73 -21.27 -0.94
CA GLY A 85 -1.18 -21.53 -2.32
C GLY A 85 -2.19 -20.51 -2.86
N THR A 86 -2.51 -19.43 -2.13
CA THR A 86 -3.40 -18.36 -2.58
C THR A 86 -2.80 -17.53 -3.72
N GLY A 87 -1.51 -17.68 -4.03
CA GLY A 87 -0.85 -16.96 -5.12
C GLY A 87 -0.20 -15.64 -4.69
N LYS A 88 0.13 -15.45 -3.41
CA LYS A 88 0.85 -14.28 -2.91
C LYS A 88 2.11 -13.98 -3.71
N THR A 89 2.95 -14.99 -3.89
CA THR A 89 4.22 -14.85 -4.64
C THR A 89 3.94 -14.38 -6.08
N THR A 90 3.02 -15.03 -6.78
CA THR A 90 2.65 -14.64 -8.16
C THR A 90 2.07 -13.22 -8.23
N PHE A 91 1.28 -12.82 -7.24
CA PHE A 91 0.75 -11.46 -7.16
C PHE A 91 1.89 -10.43 -6.98
N ILE A 92 2.85 -10.71 -6.10
CA ILE A 92 4.01 -9.84 -5.86
C ILE A 92 4.89 -9.77 -7.13
N GLU A 93 5.15 -10.90 -7.79
CA GLU A 93 5.91 -10.97 -9.04
C GLU A 93 5.30 -10.07 -10.13
N ARG A 94 3.98 -9.98 -10.20
CA ARG A 94 3.27 -9.11 -11.14
C ARG A 94 3.23 -7.65 -10.66
N LEU A 95 3.12 -7.39 -9.36
CA LEU A 95 3.05 -6.06 -8.78
C LEU A 95 4.37 -5.28 -8.95
N ILE A 96 5.51 -5.93 -8.77
CA ILE A 96 6.84 -5.29 -8.86
C ILE A 96 7.07 -4.55 -10.17
N PRO A 97 6.85 -5.14 -11.36
CA PRO A 97 7.01 -4.43 -12.63
C PRO A 97 6.10 -3.20 -12.76
N HIS A 98 4.85 -3.29 -12.30
CA HIS A 98 3.94 -2.14 -12.31
C HIS A 98 4.45 -1.00 -11.41
N LEU A 99 4.97 -1.32 -10.23
CA LEU A 99 5.58 -0.31 -9.36
C LEU A 99 6.86 0.28 -9.98
N ALA A 100 7.65 -0.52 -10.66
CA ALA A 100 8.86 -0.07 -11.34
C ALA A 100 8.57 0.94 -12.47
N THR A 101 7.45 0.82 -13.20
CA THR A 101 7.02 1.84 -14.19
C THR A 101 6.77 3.20 -13.56
N HIS A 102 6.47 3.25 -12.26
CA HIS A 102 6.33 4.48 -11.47
C HIS A 102 7.61 4.89 -10.74
N GLY A 103 8.75 4.30 -11.09
CA GLY A 103 10.05 4.59 -10.48
C GLY A 103 10.16 4.15 -9.02
N VAL A 104 9.43 3.09 -8.62
CA VAL A 104 9.51 2.51 -7.27
C VAL A 104 10.45 1.32 -7.28
N ARG A 105 11.52 1.40 -6.50
CA ARG A 105 12.45 0.29 -6.25
C ARG A 105 11.96 -0.49 -5.04
N THR A 106 11.65 -1.77 -5.24
CA THR A 106 11.04 -2.62 -4.22
C THR A 106 12.02 -3.66 -3.68
N ALA A 107 11.97 -3.90 -2.37
CA ALA A 107 12.55 -5.10 -1.76
C ALA A 107 11.43 -5.98 -1.20
N VAL A 108 11.61 -7.30 -1.32
CA VAL A 108 10.64 -8.27 -0.81
C VAL A 108 11.25 -9.03 0.37
N ILE A 109 10.52 -9.07 1.48
CA ILE A 109 10.87 -9.87 2.65
C ILE A 109 9.85 -10.99 2.79
N LYS A 110 10.31 -12.21 2.55
CA LYS A 110 9.50 -13.42 2.74
C LYS A 110 9.72 -13.97 4.13
N SER A 111 8.62 -14.19 4.86
CA SER A 111 8.64 -14.87 6.15
C SER A 111 8.23 -16.32 5.98
N ASP A 112 9.16 -17.25 6.20
CA ASP A 112 8.87 -18.69 6.22
C ASP A 112 8.86 -19.21 7.66
N SER A 113 7.85 -20.04 8.00
CA SER A 113 7.73 -20.65 9.32
C SER A 113 8.46 -22.01 9.42
N HIS A 114 8.83 -22.59 8.28
CA HIS A 114 9.43 -23.93 8.20
C HIS A 114 10.94 -23.90 8.02
N GLY A 115 11.53 -22.68 7.99
CA GLY A 115 12.93 -22.50 7.66
C GLY A 115 13.17 -22.47 6.16
N PHE A 116 14.39 -22.17 5.77
CA PHE A 116 14.82 -22.16 4.37
C PHE A 116 16.17 -22.82 4.23
N GLN A 117 16.39 -23.49 3.09
CA GLN A 117 17.69 -23.98 2.67
C GLN A 117 18.10 -23.21 1.43
N LEU A 118 19.12 -22.38 1.56
CA LEU A 118 19.69 -21.64 0.43
C LEU A 118 20.67 -22.48 -0.38
N ASP A 119 21.14 -23.59 0.19
CA ASP A 119 22.19 -24.36 -0.42
C ASP A 119 21.93 -25.86 -0.39
N THR A 120 22.40 -26.55 -1.42
CA THR A 120 22.37 -28.02 -1.49
C THR A 120 23.41 -28.61 -0.57
N ALA A 121 23.07 -29.65 0.17
CA ALA A 121 24.02 -30.40 1.00
C ALA A 121 25.24 -30.77 0.19
N GLY A 122 26.45 -30.46 0.71
CA GLY A 122 27.73 -30.78 0.07
C GLY A 122 28.44 -29.61 -0.61
N LYS A 123 27.78 -28.45 -0.78
CA LYS A 123 28.47 -27.23 -1.23
C LYS A 123 29.26 -26.57 -0.10
N ASP A 124 30.26 -25.78 -0.46
CA ASP A 124 31.19 -25.18 0.51
C ASP A 124 30.50 -24.33 1.58
N THR A 125 29.48 -23.56 1.22
CA THR A 125 28.69 -22.76 2.15
C THR A 125 27.97 -23.60 3.20
N ALA A 126 27.36 -24.72 2.81
CA ALA A 126 26.75 -25.67 3.72
C ALA A 126 27.79 -26.34 4.64
N ARG A 127 28.99 -26.64 4.12
CA ARG A 127 30.09 -27.19 4.90
C ARG A 127 30.62 -26.21 5.93
N PHE A 128 30.75 -24.93 5.57
CA PHE A 128 31.17 -23.90 6.52
C PHE A 128 30.16 -23.72 7.64
N THR A 129 28.86 -23.71 7.32
CA THR A 129 27.80 -23.67 8.30
C THR A 129 27.83 -24.89 9.24
N ALA A 130 27.99 -26.08 8.70
CA ALA A 130 28.08 -27.30 9.50
C ALA A 130 29.34 -27.35 10.40
N ALA A 131 30.42 -26.69 9.96
CA ALA A 131 31.63 -26.52 10.76
C ALA A 131 31.49 -25.45 11.88
N GLY A 132 30.33 -24.79 12.00
CA GLY A 132 30.06 -23.85 13.08
C GLY A 132 30.21 -22.37 12.69
N ALA A 133 30.34 -22.04 11.42
CA ALA A 133 30.34 -20.63 11.00
C ALA A 133 29.03 -19.97 11.33
N ARG A 134 29.06 -18.84 12.04
CA ARG A 134 27.86 -18.06 12.39
C ARG A 134 27.27 -17.30 11.20
N ALA A 135 28.08 -16.99 10.22
CA ALA A 135 27.64 -16.37 8.98
C ALA A 135 28.53 -16.85 7.82
N VAL A 136 27.93 -16.95 6.64
CA VAL A 136 28.61 -17.22 5.39
C VAL A 136 28.18 -16.19 4.37
N ALA A 137 29.14 -15.60 3.65
CA ALA A 137 28.88 -14.69 2.55
C ALA A 137 29.44 -15.26 1.26
N VAL A 138 28.72 -15.11 0.17
CA VAL A 138 29.17 -15.40 -1.19
C VAL A 138 29.13 -14.12 -2.00
N SER A 139 30.23 -13.82 -2.68
CA SER A 139 30.34 -12.68 -3.60
C SER A 139 30.61 -13.21 -5.00
N ALA A 140 29.89 -12.63 -5.98
CA ALA A 140 30.03 -12.97 -7.40
C ALA A 140 29.90 -11.67 -8.24
N PRO A 141 30.30 -11.66 -9.53
CA PRO A 141 30.22 -10.49 -10.37
C PRO A 141 28.80 -9.90 -10.53
N ASN A 142 27.77 -10.70 -10.34
CA ASN A 142 26.36 -10.31 -10.45
C ASN A 142 25.69 -10.00 -9.11
N GLY A 143 26.43 -10.08 -7.99
CA GLY A 143 25.89 -9.77 -6.67
C GLY A 143 26.52 -10.59 -5.55
N TYR A 144 25.90 -10.51 -4.39
CA TYR A 144 26.32 -11.26 -3.21
C TYR A 144 25.08 -11.74 -2.41
N PHE A 145 25.29 -12.78 -1.60
CA PHE A 145 24.33 -13.11 -0.56
C PHE A 145 25.04 -13.31 0.79
N ILE A 146 24.32 -13.08 1.88
CA ILE A 146 24.80 -13.33 3.22
C ILE A 146 23.77 -14.21 3.94
N GLN A 147 24.22 -15.36 4.42
CA GLN A 147 23.47 -16.22 5.32
C GLN A 147 24.00 -16.03 6.73
N LYS A 148 23.09 -15.76 7.68
CA LYS A 148 23.41 -15.68 9.09
C LYS A 148 22.57 -16.69 9.85
N ASN A 149 23.23 -17.59 10.60
CA ASN A 149 22.58 -18.57 11.44
C ASN A 149 22.29 -17.92 12.80
N GLU A 150 21.03 -17.82 13.15
CA GLU A 150 20.59 -17.25 14.43
C GLU A 150 19.56 -18.18 15.07
N ASP A 151 19.66 -18.36 16.37
CA ASP A 151 18.80 -19.25 17.13
C ASP A 151 17.36 -18.73 17.30
N GLN A 152 17.16 -17.43 17.01
CA GLN A 152 15.86 -16.78 17.13
C GLN A 152 15.49 -16.05 15.86
N ARG A 153 14.20 -16.11 15.52
CA ARG A 153 13.64 -15.33 14.42
C ARG A 153 13.84 -13.83 14.66
N LYS A 154 14.46 -13.14 13.72
CA LYS A 154 14.59 -11.69 13.78
C LYS A 154 13.27 -11.01 13.50
N GLU A 155 13.00 -9.95 14.26
CA GLU A 155 11.92 -9.05 13.95
C GLU A 155 12.11 -8.40 12.57
N PHE A 156 11.01 -8.14 11.91
CA PHE A 156 10.98 -7.58 10.57
C PHE A 156 11.80 -6.28 10.44
N GLN A 157 11.71 -5.39 11.43
CA GLN A 157 12.46 -4.13 11.45
C GLN A 157 13.99 -4.34 11.44
N ASN A 158 14.45 -5.38 12.12
CA ASN A 158 15.88 -5.73 12.14
C ASN A 158 16.37 -6.28 10.78
N LEU A 159 15.47 -6.80 9.95
CA LEU A 159 15.80 -7.20 8.58
C LEU A 159 15.88 -5.99 7.66
N ILE A 160 14.93 -5.06 7.77
CA ILE A 160 14.92 -3.81 6.99
C ILE A 160 16.22 -3.04 7.17
N SER A 161 16.69 -2.85 8.42
CA SER A 161 17.91 -2.10 8.72
C SER A 161 19.19 -2.75 8.17
N LYS A 162 19.14 -4.02 7.75
CA LYS A 162 20.28 -4.73 7.15
C LYS A 162 20.25 -4.74 5.62
N LEU A 163 19.15 -4.32 5.02
CA LEU A 163 19.03 -4.18 3.57
C LEU A 163 19.52 -2.76 3.21
N ASP A 164 20.86 -2.63 3.13
CA ASP A 164 21.52 -1.38 2.73
C ASP A 164 21.50 -1.26 1.20
N CYS A 165 20.41 -0.73 0.69
CA CYS A 165 20.22 -0.52 -0.74
C CYS A 165 19.22 0.60 -1.00
N ASP A 166 19.24 1.13 -2.21
CA ASP A 166 18.32 2.12 -2.73
C ASP A 166 16.90 1.55 -2.91
N ILE A 167 16.14 1.45 -1.83
CA ILE A 167 14.79 0.92 -1.81
C ILE A 167 13.79 2.00 -1.45
N ASP A 168 12.71 2.08 -2.20
CA ASP A 168 11.61 3.01 -1.97
C ASP A 168 10.44 2.35 -1.21
N LEU A 169 10.30 1.03 -1.30
CA LEU A 169 9.21 0.26 -0.70
C LEU A 169 9.67 -1.14 -0.27
N PHE A 170 9.30 -1.55 0.93
CA PHE A 170 9.37 -2.93 1.37
C PHE A 170 8.03 -3.64 1.21
N ILE A 171 8.02 -4.77 0.54
CA ILE A 171 6.87 -5.67 0.46
C ILE A 171 7.15 -6.88 1.36
N THR A 172 6.25 -7.22 2.27
CA THR A 172 6.35 -8.45 3.05
C THR A 172 5.33 -9.47 2.58
N GLU A 173 5.81 -10.67 2.26
CA GLU A 173 4.98 -11.85 2.06
C GLU A 173 4.93 -12.63 3.39
N SER A 174 3.81 -12.52 4.11
CA SER A 174 3.69 -13.15 5.43
C SER A 174 2.25 -13.58 5.72
N ARG A 175 2.08 -14.58 6.59
CA ARG A 175 0.80 -14.90 7.21
C ARG A 175 0.49 -13.95 8.37
N SER A 176 1.50 -13.46 9.06
CA SER A 176 1.37 -12.51 10.17
C SER A 176 1.51 -11.10 9.64
N ARG A 177 0.47 -10.30 9.78
CA ARG A 177 0.39 -8.94 9.19
C ARG A 177 1.05 -7.87 10.06
N GLY A 178 1.20 -8.10 11.36
CA GLY A 178 1.65 -7.05 12.27
C GLY A 178 0.75 -5.81 12.19
N ALA A 179 1.31 -4.64 12.43
CA ALA A 179 0.63 -3.34 12.30
C ALA A 179 0.89 -2.68 10.94
N LEU A 180 0.87 -3.44 9.84
CA LEU A 180 1.22 -2.98 8.51
C LEU A 180 -0.03 -2.80 7.64
N PRO A 181 -0.06 -1.78 6.75
CA PRO A 181 -1.08 -1.71 5.72
C PRO A 181 -1.02 -2.96 4.84
N THR A 182 -2.17 -3.58 4.61
CA THR A 182 -2.24 -4.92 4.03
C THR A 182 -3.15 -4.96 2.82
N LEU A 183 -2.66 -5.51 1.71
CA LEU A 183 -3.50 -6.01 0.64
C LEU A 183 -3.76 -7.50 0.91
N MET A 184 -5.03 -7.84 1.08
CA MET A 184 -5.49 -9.19 1.36
C MET A 184 -5.84 -9.90 0.06
N LEU A 185 -5.32 -11.11 -0.13
CA LEU A 185 -5.67 -11.96 -1.28
C LEU A 185 -6.61 -13.06 -0.85
N ASP A 186 -7.68 -13.28 -1.62
CA ASP A 186 -8.64 -14.34 -1.39
C ASP A 186 -8.94 -15.13 -2.69
N ARG A 187 -8.73 -16.43 -2.64
CA ARG A 187 -9.12 -17.40 -3.70
C ARG A 187 -10.24 -18.33 -3.28
N GLY A 188 -10.90 -18.04 -2.16
CA GLY A 188 -11.94 -18.91 -1.62
C GLY A 188 -11.41 -20.20 -0.94
N LEU A 189 -10.09 -20.27 -0.67
CA LEU A 189 -9.48 -21.43 0.00
C LEU A 189 -9.75 -21.47 1.52
N ALA A 190 -9.89 -20.30 2.13
CA ALA A 190 -10.25 -20.10 3.53
C ALA A 190 -10.78 -18.67 3.69
N ALA A 191 -11.64 -18.44 4.67
CA ALA A 191 -12.17 -17.10 4.93
C ALA A 191 -11.04 -16.13 5.36
N PRO A 192 -10.89 -14.96 4.72
CA PRO A 192 -9.89 -13.98 5.11
C PRO A 192 -10.32 -13.29 6.42
N GLU A 193 -9.35 -13.07 7.30
CA GLU A 193 -9.55 -12.24 8.48
C GLU A 193 -9.40 -10.77 8.08
N ILE A 194 -10.50 -10.02 8.11
CA ILE A 194 -10.54 -8.61 7.74
C ILE A 194 -10.54 -7.74 9.00
N ASP A 195 -9.40 -7.20 9.35
CA ASP A 195 -9.25 -6.20 10.42
C ASP A 195 -9.03 -4.79 9.87
N ALA A 196 -8.80 -3.82 10.75
CA ALA A 196 -8.61 -2.40 10.38
C ALA A 196 -7.36 -2.14 9.50
N ARG A 197 -6.40 -3.08 9.45
CA ARG A 197 -5.15 -2.96 8.68
C ARG A 197 -5.32 -3.42 7.23
N VAL A 198 -6.36 -4.20 6.95
CA VAL A 198 -6.68 -4.58 5.57
C VAL A 198 -7.20 -3.37 4.83
N THR A 199 -6.39 -2.89 3.91
CA THR A 199 -6.65 -1.67 3.12
C THR A 199 -7.50 -1.98 1.90
N ALA A 200 -7.25 -3.11 1.26
CA ALA A 200 -8.03 -3.60 0.13
C ALA A 200 -8.01 -5.14 0.08
N LEU A 201 -9.05 -5.71 -0.52
CA LEU A 201 -9.21 -7.13 -0.79
C LEU A 201 -9.09 -7.37 -2.29
N PHE A 202 -8.27 -8.34 -2.68
CA PHE A 202 -8.16 -8.84 -4.04
C PHE A 202 -8.66 -10.28 -4.08
N GLN A 203 -9.77 -10.51 -4.78
CA GLN A 203 -10.48 -11.79 -4.77
C GLN A 203 -10.86 -12.22 -6.18
N LYS A 204 -11.12 -13.51 -6.36
CA LYS A 204 -11.32 -14.10 -7.69
C LYS A 204 -12.46 -13.46 -8.49
N ASP A 205 -13.53 -13.06 -7.84
CA ASP A 205 -14.72 -12.55 -8.53
C ASP A 205 -14.94 -11.04 -8.28
N GLY A 206 -14.00 -10.35 -7.61
CA GLY A 206 -14.07 -8.92 -7.34
C GLY A 206 -15.34 -8.47 -6.60
N THR A 207 -16.04 -9.39 -5.92
CA THR A 207 -17.34 -9.09 -5.28
C THR A 207 -17.16 -8.04 -4.18
N PRO A 208 -17.85 -6.91 -4.24
CA PRO A 208 -17.72 -5.87 -3.24
C PRO A 208 -18.04 -6.38 -1.84
N GLN A 209 -17.16 -6.06 -0.89
CA GLN A 209 -17.44 -6.22 0.54
C GLN A 209 -17.73 -4.87 1.16
N ASP A 210 -18.78 -4.80 1.98
CA ASP A 210 -19.19 -3.56 2.61
C ASP A 210 -18.05 -2.94 3.45
N GLY A 211 -17.78 -1.68 3.19
CA GLY A 211 -16.74 -0.92 3.89
C GLY A 211 -15.30 -1.30 3.55
N LEU A 212 -15.06 -2.09 2.49
CA LEU A 212 -13.73 -2.47 2.03
C LEU A 212 -13.62 -2.32 0.51
N LEU A 213 -12.51 -1.77 0.03
CA LEU A 213 -12.18 -1.80 -1.40
C LEU A 213 -11.94 -3.24 -1.83
N SER A 214 -12.70 -3.70 -2.83
CA SER A 214 -12.63 -5.06 -3.35
C SER A 214 -12.42 -5.05 -4.85
N TYR A 215 -11.42 -5.80 -5.31
CA TYR A 215 -10.99 -5.85 -6.71
C TYR A 215 -10.77 -7.28 -7.16
N ASP A 216 -10.71 -7.48 -8.46
CA ASP A 216 -10.28 -8.75 -9.02
C ASP A 216 -8.84 -9.08 -8.62
N LEU A 217 -8.56 -10.37 -8.40
CA LEU A 217 -7.24 -10.84 -8.01
C LEU A 217 -6.15 -10.54 -9.07
N ASP A 218 -6.57 -10.38 -10.32
CA ASP A 218 -5.69 -10.07 -11.44
C ASP A 218 -5.50 -8.57 -11.69
N ASP A 219 -6.24 -7.70 -10.98
CA ASP A 219 -6.13 -6.24 -11.10
C ASP A 219 -4.91 -5.68 -10.35
N VAL A 220 -3.74 -6.03 -10.87
CA VAL A 220 -2.45 -5.62 -10.30
C VAL A 220 -2.16 -4.12 -10.51
N GLU A 221 -2.77 -3.53 -11.54
CA GLU A 221 -2.64 -2.09 -11.78
C GLU A 221 -3.28 -1.30 -10.65
N THR A 222 -4.50 -1.64 -10.24
CA THR A 222 -5.15 -1.02 -9.08
C THR A 222 -4.36 -1.28 -7.79
N ALA A 223 -3.79 -2.49 -7.62
CA ALA A 223 -2.91 -2.77 -6.49
C ALA A 223 -1.69 -1.84 -6.46
N ALA A 224 -1.07 -1.57 -7.60
CA ALA A 224 0.05 -0.64 -7.70
C ALA A 224 -0.38 0.80 -7.34
N ARG A 225 -1.53 1.25 -7.82
CA ARG A 225 -2.08 2.59 -7.50
C ARG A 225 -2.37 2.75 -6.01
N ILE A 226 -3.00 1.76 -5.38
CA ILE A 226 -3.21 1.75 -3.92
C ILE A 226 -1.88 1.80 -3.20
N THR A 227 -0.90 1.01 -3.62
CA THR A 227 0.44 0.99 -3.03
C THR A 227 1.11 2.37 -3.09
N LEU A 228 1.06 3.05 -4.24
CA LEU A 228 1.59 4.40 -4.40
C LEU A 228 0.94 5.39 -3.44
N PHE A 229 -0.38 5.30 -3.26
CA PHE A 229 -1.09 6.12 -2.28
C PHE A 229 -0.62 5.85 -0.85
N LEU A 230 -0.44 4.58 -0.48
CA LEU A 230 0.05 4.16 0.84
C LEU A 230 1.50 4.60 1.10
N MET A 231 2.27 4.84 0.04
CA MET A 231 3.63 5.41 0.10
C MET A 231 3.64 6.93 0.24
N GLY A 232 2.48 7.60 0.29
CA GLY A 232 2.39 9.05 0.29
C GLY A 232 2.56 9.70 -1.08
N ARG A 233 2.67 8.93 -2.16
CA ARG A 233 2.71 9.49 -3.50
C ARG A 233 1.31 9.92 -3.94
N PRO A 234 1.16 11.06 -4.64
CA PRO A 234 -0.14 11.48 -5.15
C PRO A 234 -0.66 10.48 -6.19
N LEU A 235 -1.95 10.17 -6.13
CA LEU A 235 -2.65 9.36 -7.13
C LEU A 235 -2.97 10.22 -8.38
N TYR A 236 -1.96 10.69 -9.08
CA TYR A 236 -2.16 11.39 -10.34
C TYR A 236 -2.05 10.41 -11.52
N GLY A 237 -3.19 9.99 -12.05
CA GLY A 237 -3.32 9.60 -13.44
C GLY A 237 -4.13 10.67 -14.17
N ALA A 238 -4.21 10.65 -15.49
CA ALA A 238 -4.99 11.58 -16.31
C ALA A 238 -6.48 11.67 -15.91
N ASP A 239 -6.97 10.71 -15.14
CA ASP A 239 -8.34 10.55 -14.65
C ASP A 239 -8.48 10.83 -13.15
N GLY A 240 -7.61 11.66 -12.59
CA GLY A 240 -7.49 11.96 -11.16
C GLY A 240 -8.80 11.89 -10.39
N LEU A 241 -8.80 11.25 -9.23
CA LEU A 241 -9.90 11.10 -8.27
C LEU A 241 -10.92 9.97 -8.50
N MET A 242 -10.91 9.23 -9.60
CA MET A 242 -11.99 8.26 -9.87
C MET A 242 -11.89 6.93 -9.13
N PHE A 243 -10.85 6.69 -8.33
CA PHE A 243 -10.66 5.39 -7.66
C PHE A 243 -11.36 5.22 -6.32
N LEU A 244 -11.98 6.25 -5.80
CA LEU A 244 -12.66 6.22 -4.49
C LEU A 244 -14.14 6.61 -4.56
N THR A 245 -14.69 6.78 -5.74
CA THR A 245 -16.13 6.97 -5.93
C THR A 245 -16.74 5.67 -6.45
N MET A 246 -17.05 4.77 -5.56
CA MET A 246 -18.17 3.85 -5.72
C MET A 246 -19.32 4.29 -4.85
#